data_d115517f4f2e15c90b65b0d3a8fb90ef
#
_entry.id   d115517f4f2e15c90b65b0d3a8fb90ef
#
_cell.length_a   1.000
_cell.length_b   1.000
_cell.length_c   1.000
_cell.angle_alpha   90.00
_cell.angle_beta   90.00
_cell.angle_gamma   90.00
#
_symmetry.space_group_name_H-M   'P 1'
#
loop_
_entity.id
_entity.type
_entity.pdbx_description
1 polymer ?
#
loop_
_entity_poly.entity_id
_entity_poly.type
_entity_poly.pdbx_seq_one_letter_code
_entity_poly.pdbx_strand_id
1 'polypeptide(L)'
;SSFLSLVSEKLLLIESVRGGDLVLEDVEKLPKQFQDWLLRFLNNQVGSETRIISIDNSMSKDGASNNTLRKDLYFRLADLVIDIPPLRERPEDILALFNHYLSQFSLEYELQEIQLTTDDVFKISQFPWPGNTRQLKSVVERFVLGNRRGYLSLSSILIDDNSKVTLSYNDQGRPLKEYVDSFEKMLITNAMQRYQGSISFVMKELQLPRRTLNEKMAKYNLQRSDYI
;
A
#
# COMPACT_ATOMS: atom_id res chain seq x y z
N SER A 1 -21.19 32.75 -6.13
CA SER A 1 -20.99 33.39 -4.78
C SER A 1 -20.20 32.49 -3.82
N SER A 2 -20.21 31.14 -3.96
CA SER A 2 -19.50 30.24 -3.07
C SER A 2 -17.95 30.22 -3.25
N PHE A 3 -17.46 30.52 -4.45
CA PHE A 3 -16.02 30.53 -4.75
C PHE A 3 -15.29 31.70 -4.09
N LEU A 4 -15.88 32.91 -4.15
CA LEU A 4 -15.27 34.11 -3.54
C LEU A 4 -15.24 34.04 -2.02
N SER A 5 -16.25 33.44 -1.37
CA SER A 5 -16.25 33.23 0.09
C SER A 5 -15.17 32.23 0.52
N LEU A 6 -15.00 31.15 -0.25
CA LEU A 6 -13.96 30.13 0.02
C LEU A 6 -12.54 30.69 -0.19
N VAL A 7 -12.34 31.57 -1.15
CA VAL A 7 -11.05 32.26 -1.37
C VAL A 7 -10.79 33.28 -0.27
N SER A 8 -11.81 34.01 0.21
CA SER A 8 -11.66 34.97 1.30
C SER A 8 -11.33 34.29 2.65
N GLU A 9 -11.98 33.18 2.97
CA GLU A 9 -11.67 32.39 4.17
C GLU A 9 -10.23 31.80 4.13
N LYS A 10 -9.80 31.33 2.94
CA LYS A 10 -8.45 30.79 2.76
C LYS A 10 -7.37 31.88 2.75
N LEU A 11 -7.67 33.08 2.28
CA LEU A 11 -6.76 34.23 2.40
C LEU A 11 -6.52 34.61 3.87
N LEU A 12 -7.55 34.59 4.69
CA LEU A 12 -7.43 34.86 6.14
C LEU A 12 -6.58 33.77 6.83
N LEU A 13 -6.73 32.50 6.44
CA LEU A 13 -5.89 31.41 6.93
C LEU A 13 -4.41 31.60 6.54
N ILE A 14 -4.13 32.02 5.31
CA ILE A 14 -2.78 32.25 4.82
C ILE A 14 -2.13 33.47 5.47
N GLU A 15 -2.87 34.54 5.69
CA GLU A 15 -2.38 35.71 6.42
C GLU A 15 -2.05 35.38 7.88
N SER A 16 -2.75 34.42 8.48
CA SER A 16 -2.46 33.94 9.85
C SER A 16 -1.17 33.13 9.97
N VAL A 17 -0.61 32.65 8.85
CA VAL A 17 0.58 31.78 8.79
C VAL A 17 1.87 32.57 8.52
N ARG A 18 1.86 33.91 8.62
CA ARG A 18 3.08 34.72 8.42
C ARG A 18 4.21 34.26 9.36
N GLY A 19 5.35 33.91 8.78
CA GLY A 19 6.52 33.40 9.51
C GLY A 19 6.43 31.93 9.95
N GLY A 20 5.44 31.18 9.43
CA GLY A 20 5.26 29.74 9.71
C GLY A 20 5.35 28.85 8.47
N ASP A 21 4.87 27.61 8.61
CA ASP A 21 4.83 26.63 7.55
C ASP A 21 3.40 26.48 7.00
N LEU A 22 3.25 26.56 5.67
CA LEU A 22 2.02 26.28 4.96
C LEU A 22 2.16 24.93 4.24
N VAL A 23 1.41 23.92 4.68
CA VAL A 23 1.39 22.58 4.04
C VAL A 23 0.19 22.49 3.12
N LEU A 24 0.44 22.16 1.85
CA LEU A 24 -0.56 21.95 0.81
C LEU A 24 -0.59 20.46 0.44
N GLU A 25 -1.62 19.74 0.88
CA GLU A 25 -1.80 18.33 0.56
C GLU A 25 -2.61 18.13 -0.72
N ASP A 26 -2.31 17.06 -1.47
CA ASP A 26 -3.01 16.67 -2.70
C ASP A 26 -3.07 17.80 -3.75
N VAL A 27 -1.97 18.50 -3.96
CA VAL A 27 -1.93 19.67 -4.88
C VAL A 27 -2.33 19.31 -6.32
N GLU A 28 -2.16 18.06 -6.72
CA GLU A 28 -2.57 17.53 -8.02
C GLU A 28 -4.09 17.52 -8.20
N LYS A 29 -4.85 17.49 -7.10
CA LYS A 29 -6.33 17.49 -7.11
C LYS A 29 -6.94 18.88 -7.18
N LEU A 30 -6.11 19.93 -7.17
CA LEU A 30 -6.60 21.31 -7.20
C LEU A 30 -7.33 21.63 -8.52
N PRO A 31 -8.55 22.18 -8.46
CA PRO A 31 -9.24 22.69 -9.65
C PRO A 31 -8.42 23.79 -10.36
N LYS A 32 -8.51 23.87 -11.70
CA LYS A 32 -7.72 24.82 -12.50
C LYS A 32 -7.80 26.26 -12.00
N GLN A 33 -8.97 26.72 -11.58
CA GLN A 33 -9.17 28.07 -11.04
C GLN A 33 -8.36 28.31 -9.75
N PHE A 34 -8.20 27.28 -8.91
CA PHE A 34 -7.37 27.35 -7.70
C PHE A 34 -5.89 27.34 -8.04
N GLN A 35 -5.49 26.61 -9.09
CA GLN A 35 -4.10 26.60 -9.54
C GLN A 35 -3.67 27.99 -10.03
N ASP A 36 -4.53 28.71 -10.76
CA ASP A 36 -4.28 30.09 -11.20
C ASP A 36 -4.11 31.04 -10.01
N TRP A 37 -4.99 30.90 -9.03
CA TRP A 37 -4.92 31.71 -7.81
C TRP A 37 -3.65 31.37 -7.00
N LEU A 38 -3.34 30.10 -6.80
CA LEU A 38 -2.15 29.65 -6.05
C LEU A 38 -0.86 30.16 -6.72
N LEU A 39 -0.78 30.08 -8.04
CA LEU A 39 0.38 30.59 -8.77
C LEU A 39 0.58 32.10 -8.56
N ARG A 40 -0.50 32.91 -8.63
CA ARG A 40 -0.44 34.34 -8.34
C ARG A 40 -0.03 34.62 -6.90
N PHE A 41 -0.58 33.85 -5.97
CA PHE A 41 -0.21 33.95 -4.56
C PHE A 41 1.27 33.68 -4.36
N LEU A 42 1.80 32.57 -4.90
CA LEU A 42 3.23 32.21 -4.80
C LEU A 42 4.15 33.28 -5.41
N ASN A 43 3.73 33.88 -6.52
CA ASN A 43 4.51 34.98 -7.15
C ASN A 43 4.52 36.25 -6.32
N ASN A 44 3.47 36.54 -5.57
CA ASN A 44 3.36 37.71 -4.70
C ASN A 44 4.05 37.51 -3.35
N GLN A 45 4.38 36.26 -2.99
CA GLN A 45 5.08 35.89 -1.73
C GLN A 45 6.60 36.06 -1.82
N VAL A 46 7.14 36.67 -2.85
CA VAL A 46 8.57 36.93 -2.98
C VAL A 46 9.03 37.80 -1.79
N GLY A 47 9.88 37.22 -0.93
CA GLY A 47 10.36 37.87 0.30
C GLY A 47 9.49 37.64 1.54
N SER A 48 8.47 36.77 1.48
CA SER A 48 7.73 36.37 2.68
C SER A 48 8.53 35.34 3.52
N GLU A 49 8.38 35.41 4.84
CA GLU A 49 9.00 34.46 5.76
C GLU A 49 8.24 33.12 5.86
N THR A 50 7.17 32.94 5.07
CA THR A 50 6.34 31.74 5.10
C THR A 50 6.95 30.64 4.24
N ARG A 51 7.25 29.49 4.82
CA ARG A 51 7.71 28.30 4.09
C ARG A 51 6.51 27.54 3.54
N ILE A 52 6.57 27.11 2.29
CA ILE A 52 5.52 26.36 1.61
C ILE A 52 6.02 24.94 1.38
N ILE A 53 5.22 23.95 1.80
CA ILE A 53 5.47 22.52 1.62
C ILE A 53 4.29 21.96 0.82
N SER A 54 4.55 21.44 -0.37
CA SER A 54 3.51 20.81 -1.20
C SER A 54 3.70 19.29 -1.22
N ILE A 55 2.60 18.55 -1.09
CA ILE A 55 2.56 17.10 -1.12
C ILE A 55 1.76 16.68 -2.36
N ASP A 56 2.41 15.93 -3.25
CA ASP A 56 1.84 15.38 -4.48
C ASP A 56 1.88 13.85 -4.42
N ASN A 57 0.73 13.21 -4.59
CA ASN A 57 0.59 11.75 -4.60
C ASN A 57 0.49 11.18 -6.04
N SER A 58 0.57 12.02 -7.09
CA SER A 58 0.41 11.62 -8.48
C SER A 58 1.67 11.08 -9.15
N MET A 59 2.83 11.25 -8.52
CA MET A 59 4.12 10.84 -9.06
C MET A 59 4.29 9.32 -8.97
N SER A 60 3.67 8.58 -9.88
CA SER A 60 4.13 7.23 -10.18
C SER A 60 5.37 7.33 -11.07
N LYS A 61 6.41 6.54 -10.78
CA LYS A 61 7.66 6.46 -11.58
C LYS A 61 7.43 6.11 -13.06
N ASP A 62 6.24 5.69 -13.42
CA ASP A 62 5.87 5.25 -14.78
C ASP A 62 5.53 6.39 -15.74
N GLY A 63 5.72 7.65 -15.33
CA GLY A 63 5.58 8.81 -16.25
C GLY A 63 4.16 9.04 -16.82
N ALA A 64 3.21 8.19 -16.51
CA ALA A 64 1.80 8.33 -16.86
C ALA A 64 1.09 9.17 -15.79
N SER A 65 1.62 10.36 -15.53
CA SER A 65 0.89 11.32 -14.71
C SER A 65 -0.30 11.81 -15.53
N ASN A 66 -1.50 11.53 -15.04
CA ASN A 66 -2.67 12.36 -15.33
C ASN A 66 -2.40 13.75 -14.74
N ASN A 67 -1.45 14.47 -15.34
CA ASN A 67 -0.89 15.70 -14.79
C ASN A 67 -1.98 16.79 -14.88
N THR A 68 -2.87 16.78 -13.90
CA THR A 68 -3.89 17.82 -13.73
C THR A 68 -3.27 19.13 -13.26
N LEU A 69 -2.02 19.08 -12.75
CA LEU A 69 -1.29 20.24 -12.30
C LEU A 69 -0.65 20.98 -13.48
N ARG A 70 -0.80 22.31 -13.53
CA ARG A 70 -0.17 23.16 -14.53
C ARG A 70 1.35 23.11 -14.39
N LYS A 71 2.06 23.08 -15.52
CA LYS A 71 3.53 23.01 -15.54
C LYS A 71 4.20 24.18 -14.84
N ASP A 72 3.66 25.40 -15.01
CA ASP A 72 4.18 26.61 -14.39
C ASP A 72 4.04 26.60 -12.86
N LEU A 73 2.90 26.10 -12.36
CA LEU A 73 2.67 25.90 -10.93
C LEU A 73 3.59 24.80 -10.38
N TYR A 74 3.73 23.69 -11.10
CA TYR A 74 4.65 22.62 -10.71
C TYR A 74 6.08 23.15 -10.53
N PHE A 75 6.62 23.86 -11.51
CA PHE A 75 7.98 24.41 -11.41
C PHE A 75 8.13 25.42 -10.27
N ARG A 76 7.07 26.11 -9.90
CA ARG A 76 7.09 27.06 -8.79
C ARG A 76 7.05 26.38 -7.42
N LEU A 77 6.44 25.19 -7.33
CA LEU A 77 6.36 24.38 -6.10
C LEU A 77 7.57 23.46 -5.94
N ALA A 78 8.22 23.08 -7.03
CA ALA A 78 9.25 22.05 -7.10
C ALA A 78 10.69 22.61 -7.02
N ASP A 79 10.92 23.71 -6.28
CA ASP A 79 12.27 24.26 -6.07
C ASP A 79 13.18 23.24 -5.34
N LEU A 80 12.62 22.48 -4.41
CA LEU A 80 13.26 21.33 -3.76
C LEU A 80 12.29 20.15 -3.77
N VAL A 81 12.68 19.07 -4.43
CA VAL A 81 11.86 17.85 -4.51
C VAL A 81 12.45 16.77 -3.59
N ILE A 82 11.62 16.23 -2.71
CA ILE A 82 11.95 15.08 -1.87
C ILE A 82 11.05 13.92 -2.29
N ASP A 83 11.65 12.90 -2.92
CA ASP A 83 10.93 11.68 -3.27
C ASP A 83 10.92 10.71 -2.09
N ILE A 84 9.72 10.29 -1.68
CA ILE A 84 9.54 9.31 -0.59
C ILE A 84 9.24 7.96 -1.25
N PRO A 85 10.20 7.01 -1.25
CA PRO A 85 10.00 5.72 -1.89
C PRO A 85 8.89 4.93 -1.19
N PRO A 86 8.12 4.10 -1.92
CA PRO A 86 7.13 3.23 -1.32
C PRO A 86 7.78 2.18 -0.40
N LEU A 87 7.01 1.65 0.53
CA LEU A 87 7.53 0.75 1.58
C LEU A 87 8.20 -0.50 1.02
N ARG A 88 7.75 -1.03 -0.12
CA ARG A 88 8.37 -2.17 -0.83
C ARG A 88 9.80 -1.90 -1.33
N GLU A 89 10.19 -0.63 -1.48
CA GLU A 89 11.53 -0.20 -1.93
C GLU A 89 12.49 0.07 -0.77
N ARG A 90 12.01 -0.06 0.49
CA ARG A 90 12.80 0.08 1.72
C ARG A 90 12.47 -1.04 2.71
N PRO A 91 12.89 -2.27 2.38
CA PRO A 91 12.53 -3.47 3.14
C PRO A 91 13.04 -3.45 4.59
N GLU A 92 14.14 -2.76 4.88
CA GLU A 92 14.68 -2.58 6.22
C GLU A 92 13.72 -1.84 7.16
N ASP A 93 12.91 -0.92 6.62
CA ASP A 93 11.96 -0.16 7.41
C ASP A 93 10.71 -0.97 7.76
N ILE A 94 10.36 -1.98 6.97
CA ILE A 94 9.12 -2.75 7.12
C ILE A 94 9.04 -3.36 8.52
N LEU A 95 10.06 -4.10 8.93
CA LEU A 95 10.07 -4.80 10.21
C LEU A 95 10.20 -3.82 11.39
N ALA A 96 10.99 -2.76 11.22
CA ALA A 96 11.13 -1.71 12.24
C ALA A 96 9.80 -1.00 12.51
N LEU A 97 9.07 -0.62 11.45
CA LEU A 97 7.76 0.00 11.56
C LEU A 97 6.71 -0.97 12.11
N PHE A 98 6.76 -2.25 11.71
CA PHE A 98 5.85 -3.27 12.22
C PHE A 98 6.00 -3.43 13.74
N ASN A 99 7.23 -3.58 14.23
CA ASN A 99 7.53 -3.69 15.66
C ASN A 99 7.15 -2.41 16.42
N HIS A 100 7.41 -1.25 15.85
CA HIS A 100 7.00 0.03 16.44
C HIS A 100 5.49 0.10 16.67
N TYR A 101 4.68 -0.19 15.65
CA TYR A 101 3.23 -0.19 15.80
C TYR A 101 2.73 -1.34 16.66
N LEU A 102 3.41 -2.50 16.65
CA LEU A 102 3.08 -3.62 17.52
C LEU A 102 3.18 -3.23 18.99
N SER A 103 4.28 -2.61 19.39
CA SER A 103 4.47 -2.11 20.76
C SER A 103 3.49 -0.99 21.08
N GLN A 104 3.26 -0.05 20.15
CA GLN A 104 2.31 1.06 20.33
C GLN A 104 0.89 0.54 20.60
N PHE A 105 0.37 -0.34 19.75
CA PHE A 105 -0.98 -0.87 19.92
C PHE A 105 -1.11 -1.84 21.10
N SER A 106 -0.07 -2.62 21.40
CA SER A 106 -0.09 -3.45 22.60
C SER A 106 -0.24 -2.63 23.87
N LEU A 107 0.45 -1.48 23.95
CA LEU A 107 0.32 -0.54 25.05
C LEU A 107 -1.06 0.14 25.06
N GLU A 108 -1.53 0.61 23.91
CA GLU A 108 -2.82 1.32 23.76
C GLU A 108 -4.01 0.45 24.17
N TYR A 109 -3.96 -0.86 23.84
CA TYR A 109 -5.01 -1.81 24.16
C TYR A 109 -4.78 -2.60 25.46
N GLU A 110 -3.76 -2.22 26.23
CA GLU A 110 -3.38 -2.88 27.50
C GLU A 110 -3.18 -4.40 27.34
N LEU A 111 -2.51 -4.81 26.25
CA LEU A 111 -2.24 -6.21 25.94
C LEU A 111 -0.78 -6.56 26.26
N GLN A 112 -0.53 -7.86 26.52
CA GLN A 112 0.84 -8.35 26.64
C GLN A 112 1.57 -8.17 25.30
N GLU A 113 2.87 -7.92 25.38
CA GLU A 113 3.73 -7.80 24.20
C GLU A 113 3.71 -9.09 23.38
N ILE A 114 3.31 -8.96 22.12
CA ILE A 114 3.23 -10.07 21.18
C ILE A 114 4.60 -10.26 20.55
N GLN A 115 5.16 -11.47 20.68
CA GLN A 115 6.40 -11.81 20.00
C GLN A 115 6.12 -12.41 18.62
N LEU A 116 6.78 -11.86 17.60
CA LEU A 116 6.68 -12.38 16.25
C LEU A 116 7.49 -13.68 16.12
N THR A 117 6.89 -14.67 15.48
CA THR A 117 7.63 -15.88 15.10
C THR A 117 8.53 -15.61 13.88
N THR A 118 9.50 -16.48 13.62
CA THR A 118 10.35 -16.40 12.42
C THR A 118 9.51 -16.44 11.12
N ASP A 119 8.42 -17.21 11.13
CA ASP A 119 7.49 -17.30 10.00
C ASP A 119 6.71 -15.99 9.78
N ASP A 120 6.31 -15.32 10.88
CA ASP A 120 5.67 -14.00 10.79
C ASP A 120 6.62 -12.96 10.19
N VAL A 121 7.86 -12.92 10.67
CA VAL A 121 8.90 -12.01 10.15
C VAL A 121 9.13 -12.24 8.65
N PHE A 122 9.21 -13.51 8.23
CA PHE A 122 9.35 -13.85 6.81
C PHE A 122 8.17 -13.34 5.98
N LYS A 123 6.93 -13.57 6.43
CA LYS A 123 5.71 -13.14 5.74
C LYS A 123 5.59 -11.61 5.65
N ILE A 124 5.91 -10.91 6.73
CA ILE A 124 5.93 -9.44 6.78
C ILE A 124 6.91 -8.88 5.73
N SER A 125 8.10 -9.48 5.62
CA SER A 125 9.15 -9.03 4.70
C SER A 125 8.83 -9.32 3.24
N GLN A 126 8.08 -10.38 2.95
CA GLN A 126 7.71 -10.78 1.58
C GLN A 126 6.43 -10.09 1.07
N PHE A 127 5.65 -9.49 1.96
CA PHE A 127 4.42 -8.84 1.56
C PHE A 127 4.70 -7.54 0.81
N PRO A 128 4.00 -7.24 -0.32
CA PRO A 128 4.32 -6.11 -1.20
C PRO A 128 3.90 -4.74 -0.67
N TRP A 129 3.10 -4.67 0.38
CA TRP A 129 2.62 -3.44 1.03
C TRP A 129 2.11 -2.37 0.05
N PRO A 130 1.13 -2.66 -0.82
CA PRO A 130 0.65 -1.70 -1.82
C PRO A 130 0.05 -0.43 -1.19
N GLY A 131 -0.53 -0.53 0.01
CA GLY A 131 -1.03 0.61 0.80
C GLY A 131 0.02 1.22 1.73
N ASN A 132 1.32 0.88 1.56
CA ASN A 132 2.44 1.43 2.30
C ASN A 132 2.24 1.38 3.83
N THR A 133 2.74 2.40 4.55
CA THR A 133 2.68 2.50 6.01
C THR A 133 1.25 2.53 6.55
N ARG A 134 0.28 3.07 5.81
CA ARG A 134 -1.12 3.07 6.23
C ARG A 134 -1.69 1.66 6.30
N GLN A 135 -1.41 0.85 5.30
CA GLN A 135 -1.79 -0.56 5.28
C GLN A 135 -1.08 -1.34 6.38
N LEU A 136 0.24 -1.16 6.52
CA LEU A 136 1.03 -1.81 7.55
C LEU A 136 0.47 -1.52 8.94
N LYS A 137 0.19 -0.25 9.27
CA LYS A 137 -0.42 0.15 10.54
C LYS A 137 -1.76 -0.55 10.79
N SER A 138 -2.65 -0.59 9.78
CA SER A 138 -3.95 -1.26 9.89
C SER A 138 -3.82 -2.79 10.07
N VAL A 139 -2.85 -3.42 9.40
CA VAL A 139 -2.55 -4.86 9.57
C VAL A 139 -2.09 -5.16 10.98
N VAL A 140 -1.15 -4.35 11.51
CA VAL A 140 -0.64 -4.52 12.88
C VAL A 140 -1.75 -4.35 13.90
N GLU A 141 -2.60 -3.33 13.78
CA GLU A 141 -3.73 -3.12 14.67
C GLU A 141 -4.68 -4.32 14.70
N ARG A 142 -5.05 -4.84 13.52
CA ARG A 142 -5.88 -6.06 13.41
C ARG A 142 -5.19 -7.28 13.99
N PHE A 143 -3.88 -7.40 13.84
CA PHE A 143 -3.10 -8.50 14.41
C PHE A 143 -3.11 -8.47 15.93
N VAL A 144 -2.89 -7.28 16.52
CA VAL A 144 -2.93 -7.09 17.98
C VAL A 144 -4.31 -7.42 18.54
N LEU A 145 -5.38 -6.86 17.94
CA LEU A 145 -6.75 -7.10 18.37
C LEU A 145 -7.21 -8.55 18.15
N GLY A 146 -6.76 -9.19 17.09
CA GLY A 146 -7.05 -10.59 16.78
C GLY A 146 -6.35 -11.54 17.73
N ASN A 147 -5.12 -11.24 18.16
CA ASN A 147 -4.37 -12.06 19.10
C ASN A 147 -5.00 -12.07 20.50
N ARG A 148 -5.64 -10.98 20.93
CA ARG A 148 -6.43 -10.91 22.17
C ARG A 148 -7.50 -12.03 22.24
N ARG A 149 -8.04 -12.43 21.10
CA ARG A 149 -9.08 -13.45 20.99
C ARG A 149 -8.55 -14.85 20.63
N GLY A 150 -7.26 -14.98 20.34
CA GLY A 150 -6.61 -16.25 19.97
C GLY A 150 -7.02 -16.79 18.58
N TYR A 151 -7.69 -16.01 17.73
CA TYR A 151 -8.33 -16.51 16.50
C TYR A 151 -7.71 -16.07 15.19
N LEU A 152 -6.78 -15.09 15.17
CA LEU A 152 -6.27 -14.55 13.91
C LEU A 152 -4.75 -14.73 13.81
N SER A 153 -4.33 -15.57 12.87
CA SER A 153 -2.93 -15.61 12.45
C SER A 153 -2.59 -14.42 11.55
N LEU A 154 -1.35 -13.97 11.57
CA LEU A 154 -0.88 -12.90 10.66
C LEU A 154 -1.13 -13.27 9.20
N SER A 155 -0.96 -14.55 8.84
CA SER A 155 -1.24 -15.06 7.49
C SER A 155 -2.66 -14.80 7.03
N SER A 156 -3.66 -15.03 7.88
CA SER A 156 -5.07 -14.80 7.52
C SER A 156 -5.37 -13.31 7.30
N ILE A 157 -4.72 -12.44 8.08
CA ILE A 157 -4.88 -11.00 7.94
C ILE A 157 -4.24 -10.50 6.63
N LEU A 158 -3.04 -10.98 6.29
CA LEU A 158 -2.34 -10.59 5.06
C LEU A 158 -3.05 -11.10 3.80
N ILE A 159 -3.64 -12.32 3.85
CA ILE A 159 -4.43 -12.86 2.74
C ILE A 159 -5.70 -12.02 2.54
N ASP A 160 -6.44 -11.71 3.59
CA ASP A 160 -7.64 -10.88 3.52
C ASP A 160 -7.34 -9.47 3.00
N ASP A 161 -6.22 -8.91 3.43
CA ASP A 161 -5.77 -7.58 2.98
C ASP A 161 -5.32 -7.60 1.51
N ASN A 162 -4.65 -8.65 1.06
CA ASN A 162 -4.26 -8.83 -0.32
C ASN A 162 -5.49 -9.08 -1.23
N SER A 163 -6.51 -9.79 -0.74
CA SER A 163 -7.76 -9.99 -1.48
C SER A 163 -8.57 -8.70 -1.64
N LYS A 164 -8.53 -7.79 -0.66
CA LYS A 164 -9.11 -6.44 -0.79
C LYS A 164 -8.40 -5.58 -1.83
N VAL A 165 -7.11 -5.73 -1.97
CA VAL A 165 -6.31 -5.05 -3.00
C VAL A 165 -6.52 -5.67 -4.38
N THR A 166 -6.69 -7.00 -4.45
CA THR A 166 -7.00 -7.67 -5.72
C THR A 166 -8.42 -7.41 -6.21
N LEU A 167 -9.37 -7.07 -5.33
CA LEU A 167 -10.71 -6.62 -5.74
C LEU A 167 -10.72 -5.20 -6.35
N SER A 168 -9.68 -4.40 -6.10
CA SER A 168 -9.44 -3.13 -6.81
C SER A 168 -8.60 -3.30 -8.09
N TYR A 169 -8.26 -4.54 -8.47
CA TYR A 169 -7.69 -4.83 -9.76
C TYR A 169 -8.68 -4.45 -10.84
N ASN A 170 -8.25 -3.59 -11.76
CA ASN A 170 -8.99 -3.27 -12.98
C ASN A 170 -9.27 -4.58 -13.74
N ASP A 171 -10.39 -5.20 -13.40
CA ASP A 171 -10.87 -6.42 -14.03
C ASP A 171 -11.46 -6.08 -15.38
N GLN A 172 -10.60 -5.93 -16.36
CA GLN A 172 -11.00 -5.80 -17.74
C GLN A 172 -11.40 -7.18 -18.28
N GLY A 173 -12.53 -7.71 -17.76
CA GLY A 173 -13.29 -8.73 -18.47
C GLY A 173 -12.59 -10.05 -18.75
N ARG A 174 -11.72 -10.56 -17.86
CA ARG A 174 -11.18 -11.91 -18.00
C ARG A 174 -12.27 -12.96 -17.83
N PRO A 175 -12.31 -14.01 -18.65
CA PRO A 175 -13.27 -15.10 -18.49
C PRO A 175 -13.13 -15.77 -17.11
N LEU A 176 -14.24 -16.16 -16.49
CA LEU A 176 -14.27 -16.86 -15.21
C LEU A 176 -13.29 -18.05 -15.15
N LYS A 177 -13.10 -18.73 -16.27
CA LYS A 177 -12.16 -19.85 -16.41
C LYS A 177 -10.72 -19.45 -16.06
N GLU A 178 -10.26 -18.27 -16.48
CA GLU A 178 -8.90 -17.80 -16.20
C GLU A 178 -8.69 -17.52 -14.70
N TYR A 179 -9.72 -17.01 -14.01
CA TYR A 179 -9.67 -16.83 -12.55
C TYR A 179 -9.57 -18.17 -11.82
N VAL A 180 -10.42 -19.14 -12.22
CA VAL A 180 -10.41 -20.49 -11.64
C VAL A 180 -9.04 -21.15 -11.87
N ASP A 181 -8.52 -21.06 -13.09
CA ASP A 181 -7.21 -21.62 -13.46
C ASP A 181 -6.07 -20.99 -12.66
N SER A 182 -6.09 -19.67 -12.48
CA SER A 182 -5.09 -18.95 -11.68
C SER A 182 -5.16 -19.34 -10.21
N PHE A 183 -6.35 -19.47 -9.65
CA PHE A 183 -6.56 -19.88 -8.27
C PHE A 183 -6.13 -21.33 -8.03
N GLU A 184 -6.50 -22.25 -8.92
CA GLU A 184 -6.05 -23.64 -8.85
C GLU A 184 -4.52 -23.76 -8.94
N LYS A 185 -3.89 -23.02 -9.88
CA LYS A 185 -2.44 -22.97 -9.99
C LYS A 185 -1.80 -22.51 -8.69
N MET A 186 -2.32 -21.44 -8.10
CA MET A 186 -1.80 -20.88 -6.84
C MET A 186 -1.88 -21.90 -5.70
N LEU A 187 -3.02 -22.60 -5.53
CA LEU A 187 -3.19 -23.60 -4.47
C LEU A 187 -2.20 -24.77 -4.64
N ILE A 188 -2.02 -25.28 -5.86
CA ILE A 188 -1.10 -26.37 -6.13
C ILE A 188 0.35 -25.91 -5.90
N THR A 189 0.73 -24.71 -6.37
CA THR A 189 2.07 -24.15 -6.17
C THR A 189 2.39 -24.00 -4.69
N ASN A 190 1.48 -23.44 -3.90
CA ASN A 190 1.68 -23.26 -2.45
C ASN A 190 1.82 -24.60 -1.71
N ALA A 191 1.01 -25.60 -2.08
CA ALA A 191 1.12 -26.94 -1.50
C ALA A 191 2.44 -27.60 -1.89
N MET A 192 2.88 -27.47 -3.15
CA MET A 192 4.16 -28.00 -3.64
C MET A 192 5.34 -27.37 -2.91
N GLN A 193 5.34 -26.06 -2.70
CA GLN A 193 6.36 -25.34 -1.93
C GLN A 193 6.41 -25.83 -0.48
N ARG A 194 5.24 -25.89 0.18
CA ARG A 194 5.13 -26.29 1.59
C ARG A 194 5.66 -27.70 1.85
N TYR A 195 5.42 -28.62 0.92
CA TYR A 195 5.83 -30.01 1.05
C TYR A 195 7.05 -30.38 0.21
N GLN A 196 7.83 -29.38 -0.23
CA GLN A 196 9.09 -29.57 -0.96
C GLN A 196 8.95 -30.60 -2.10
N GLY A 197 7.91 -30.45 -2.92
CA GLY A 197 7.66 -31.33 -4.06
C GLY A 197 7.11 -32.71 -3.72
N SER A 198 6.71 -32.98 -2.48
CA SER A 198 6.17 -34.29 -2.08
C SER A 198 4.73 -34.47 -2.53
N ILE A 199 4.53 -35.15 -3.67
CA ILE A 199 3.22 -35.40 -4.30
C ILE A 199 2.22 -36.06 -3.34
N SER A 200 2.67 -36.99 -2.49
CA SER A 200 1.80 -37.70 -1.56
C SER A 200 1.17 -36.80 -0.51
N PHE A 201 1.93 -35.83 0.02
CA PHE A 201 1.42 -34.86 0.98
C PHE A 201 0.52 -33.81 0.31
N VAL A 202 0.86 -33.35 -0.89
CA VAL A 202 0.03 -32.43 -1.68
C VAL A 202 -1.33 -33.05 -2.02
N MET A 203 -1.35 -34.34 -2.45
CA MET A 203 -2.59 -35.06 -2.68
C MET A 203 -3.48 -35.13 -1.44
N LYS A 204 -2.87 -35.37 -0.26
CA LYS A 204 -3.60 -35.45 1.00
C LYS A 204 -4.17 -34.09 1.44
N GLU A 205 -3.39 -33.03 1.29
CA GLU A 205 -3.84 -31.67 1.64
C GLU A 205 -4.94 -31.18 0.72
N LEU A 206 -4.75 -31.29 -0.59
CA LEU A 206 -5.72 -30.82 -1.58
C LEU A 206 -6.87 -31.80 -1.83
N GLN A 207 -6.83 -32.98 -1.19
CA GLN A 207 -7.81 -34.06 -1.38
C GLN A 207 -8.02 -34.43 -2.87
N LEU A 208 -6.94 -34.42 -3.65
CA LEU A 208 -6.96 -34.69 -5.07
C LEU A 208 -6.39 -36.09 -5.38
N PRO A 209 -7.04 -36.86 -6.27
CA PRO A 209 -6.45 -38.07 -6.83
C PRO A 209 -5.14 -37.76 -7.57
N ARG A 210 -4.20 -38.72 -7.58
CA ARG A 210 -2.89 -38.53 -8.21
C ARG A 210 -3.01 -38.17 -9.70
N ARG A 211 -3.94 -38.79 -10.40
CA ARG A 211 -4.19 -38.50 -11.82
C ARG A 211 -4.60 -37.04 -12.04
N THR A 212 -5.56 -36.59 -11.29
CA THR A 212 -6.08 -35.20 -11.36
C THR A 212 -5.00 -34.17 -11.01
N LEU A 213 -4.19 -34.45 -9.96
CA LEU A 213 -3.08 -33.57 -9.60
C LEU A 213 -2.05 -33.48 -10.73
N ASN A 214 -1.66 -34.61 -11.32
CA ASN A 214 -0.71 -34.60 -12.44
C ASN A 214 -1.25 -33.90 -13.69
N GLU A 215 -2.54 -34.09 -14.03
CA GLU A 215 -3.20 -33.38 -15.14
C GLU A 215 -3.19 -31.84 -14.89
N LYS A 216 -3.48 -31.41 -13.68
CA LYS A 216 -3.43 -29.98 -13.31
C LYS A 216 -2.01 -29.43 -13.30
N MET A 217 -1.05 -30.17 -12.78
CA MET A 217 0.37 -29.78 -12.82
C MET A 217 0.87 -29.61 -14.25
N ALA A 218 0.53 -30.57 -15.14
CA ALA A 218 0.88 -30.47 -16.55
C ALA A 218 0.20 -29.26 -17.24
N LYS A 219 -1.08 -29.02 -16.95
CA LYS A 219 -1.83 -27.86 -17.45
C LYS A 219 -1.19 -26.52 -17.07
N TYR A 220 -0.64 -26.42 -15.87
CA TYR A 220 -0.07 -25.18 -15.33
C TYR A 220 1.46 -25.10 -15.46
N ASN A 221 2.08 -26.04 -16.16
CA ASN A 221 3.54 -26.16 -16.33
C ASN A 221 4.31 -26.16 -14.99
N LEU A 222 3.79 -26.88 -14.00
CA LEU A 222 4.44 -27.05 -12.70
C LEU A 222 5.23 -28.36 -12.69
N GLN A 223 6.54 -28.27 -12.43
CA GLN A 223 7.39 -29.46 -12.35
C GLN A 223 7.81 -29.70 -10.89
N ARG A 224 7.88 -30.97 -10.51
CA ARG A 224 8.32 -31.34 -9.16
C ARG A 224 9.72 -30.84 -8.85
N SER A 225 10.60 -30.83 -9.85
CA SER A 225 11.98 -30.33 -9.75
C SER A 225 12.09 -28.90 -9.27
N ASP A 226 11.06 -28.08 -9.50
CA ASP A 226 11.07 -26.65 -9.17
C ASP A 226 10.86 -26.38 -7.67
N TYR A 227 10.59 -27.45 -6.89
CA TYR A 227 10.21 -27.38 -5.48
C TYR A 227 11.05 -28.28 -4.54
N ILE A 228 12.17 -28.82 -5.04
CA ILE A 228 13.09 -29.71 -4.29
C ILE A 228 14.31 -28.95 -3.84
#